data_723eb3846e1770e07271bdc6721af00e
#
_entry.id   723eb3846e1770e07271bdc6721af00e
#
_cell.length_a   1.000
_cell.length_b   1.000
_cell.length_c   1.000
_cell.angle_alpha   90.00
_cell.angle_beta   90.00
_cell.angle_gamma   90.00
#
_symmetry.space_group_name_H-M   'P 1'
#
loop_
_entity.id
_entity.type
_entity.pdbx_description
1 polymer ?
#
loop_
_entity_poly.entity_id
_entity_poly.type
_entity_poly.pdbx_seq_one_letter_code
_entity_poly.pdbx_strand_id
1 'polypeptide(L)'
;MTISFNGLGNEGRLGNQLFQYAFIRGMAAKCNVDWMIPESDAPRYDNYGLFDCFELSGCKQTGESNFPTIECRDTLFHQEFFKECGDNTNYSGIYQTEKYFEHIPNDIRKDYTFKKGYLNPCKEFIDSLGGRDNCIFLHVRRGNPNVTGRRGEKWSYQMLQEFHPLCKPDYYLKALKEFSEDKNVIVLSDLIGWCKKQDWLQGDRFHFSDSSYETFGDGASVPYVDLCLMSLCSGAIIANSSLSWWGAWLQNDTGKVIAPEPWFGSANAHLDTKDMIPDRWIKIYNDPKPIPPVS
;
A
#
# COMPACT_ATOMS: atom_id res chain seq x y z
N MET A 1 -14.56 -9.34 25.78
CA MET A 1 -13.94 -8.06 25.39
C MET A 1 -13.88 -7.99 23.88
N THR A 2 -14.34 -6.90 23.28
CA THR A 2 -14.38 -6.74 21.81
C THR A 2 -13.88 -5.35 21.45
N ILE A 3 -13.07 -5.25 20.39
CA ILE A 3 -12.64 -3.98 19.79
C ILE A 3 -13.15 -3.89 18.36
N SER A 4 -13.29 -2.66 17.83
CA SER A 4 -13.81 -2.44 16.47
C SER A 4 -13.05 -1.37 15.71
N PHE A 5 -13.21 -1.38 14.39
CA PHE A 5 -12.73 -0.35 13.49
C PHE A 5 -13.82 0.06 12.50
N ASN A 6 -14.83 0.79 13.00
CA ASN A 6 -16.03 1.16 12.21
C ASN A 6 -15.68 2.03 10.98
N GLY A 7 -14.61 2.82 11.05
CA GLY A 7 -14.16 3.72 9.97
C GLY A 7 -13.46 3.02 8.80
N LEU A 8 -13.21 1.72 8.87
CA LEU A 8 -12.50 0.98 7.83
C LEU A 8 -13.28 1.07 6.51
N GLY A 9 -12.58 1.47 5.42
CA GLY A 9 -13.20 1.74 4.12
C GLY A 9 -13.75 3.15 3.95
N ASN A 10 -13.86 3.96 5.01
CA ASN A 10 -14.25 5.37 4.95
C ASN A 10 -13.05 6.34 4.97
N GLU A 11 -11.90 5.89 5.40
CA GLU A 11 -10.70 6.71 5.58
C GLU A 11 -9.51 6.15 4.79
N GLY A 12 -9.49 6.41 3.50
CA GLY A 12 -8.40 6.02 2.62
C GLY A 12 -8.70 4.79 1.76
N ARG A 13 -7.90 4.67 0.70
CA ARG A 13 -8.00 3.59 -0.29
C ARG A 13 -7.36 2.30 0.24
N LEU A 14 -7.34 1.25 -0.58
CA LEU A 14 -6.89 -0.10 -0.23
C LEU A 14 -5.62 -0.14 0.62
N GLY A 15 -4.56 0.60 0.29
CA GLY A 15 -3.32 0.58 1.08
C GLY A 15 -3.51 1.06 2.53
N ASN A 16 -4.39 2.04 2.78
CA ASN A 16 -4.72 2.46 4.14
C ASN A 16 -5.62 1.45 4.84
N GLN A 17 -6.58 0.87 4.11
CA GLN A 17 -7.45 -0.18 4.64
C GLN A 17 -6.65 -1.39 5.14
N LEU A 18 -5.57 -1.75 4.44
CA LEU A 18 -4.66 -2.81 4.87
C LEU A 18 -3.99 -2.47 6.21
N PHE A 19 -3.52 -1.25 6.42
CA PHE A 19 -2.97 -0.84 7.71
C PHE A 19 -4.02 -0.86 8.82
N GLN A 20 -5.22 -0.37 8.56
CA GLN A 20 -6.31 -0.34 9.52
C GLN A 20 -6.74 -1.75 9.95
N TYR A 21 -6.88 -2.67 8.99
CA TYR A 21 -7.15 -4.08 9.27
C TYR A 21 -6.02 -4.75 10.06
N ALA A 22 -4.77 -4.56 9.61
CA ALA A 22 -3.62 -5.16 10.30
C ALA A 22 -3.45 -4.62 11.72
N PHE A 23 -3.73 -3.32 11.93
CA PHE A 23 -3.74 -2.71 13.25
C PHE A 23 -4.77 -3.38 14.17
N ILE A 24 -6.06 -3.43 13.77
CA ILE A 24 -7.10 -4.01 14.66
C ILE A 24 -6.85 -5.50 14.90
N ARG A 25 -6.37 -6.22 13.92
CA ARG A 25 -6.00 -7.64 14.01
C ARG A 25 -4.81 -7.84 14.97
N GLY A 26 -3.79 -6.99 14.88
CA GLY A 26 -2.62 -7.01 15.77
C GLY A 26 -2.99 -6.62 17.21
N MET A 27 -3.81 -5.57 17.38
CA MET A 27 -4.35 -5.19 18.68
C MET A 27 -5.10 -6.33 19.34
N ALA A 28 -6.03 -6.96 18.62
CA ALA A 28 -6.81 -8.06 19.13
C ALA A 28 -5.94 -9.26 19.56
N ALA A 29 -4.95 -9.61 18.76
CA ALA A 29 -4.01 -10.69 19.07
C ALA A 29 -3.16 -10.37 20.30
N LYS A 30 -2.65 -9.14 20.41
CA LYS A 30 -1.80 -8.72 21.54
C LYS A 30 -2.56 -8.66 22.86
N CYS A 31 -3.81 -8.22 22.79
CA CYS A 31 -4.67 -8.03 23.98
C CYS A 31 -5.52 -9.27 24.30
N ASN A 32 -5.50 -10.27 23.43
CA ASN A 32 -6.34 -11.48 23.55
C ASN A 32 -7.84 -11.14 23.69
N VAL A 33 -8.34 -10.32 22.77
CA VAL A 33 -9.74 -9.89 22.70
C VAL A 33 -10.35 -10.20 21.34
N ASP A 34 -11.68 -10.24 21.26
CA ASP A 34 -12.39 -10.33 19.99
C ASP A 34 -12.35 -8.99 19.24
N TRP A 35 -12.58 -9.04 17.96
CA TRP A 35 -12.57 -7.85 17.12
C TRP A 35 -13.55 -7.95 15.96
N MET A 36 -14.00 -6.79 15.48
CA MET A 36 -14.92 -6.68 14.35
C MET A 36 -14.57 -5.51 13.45
N ILE A 37 -14.91 -5.66 12.18
CA ILE A 37 -14.83 -4.64 11.13
C ILE A 37 -16.17 -4.58 10.39
N PRO A 38 -16.47 -3.51 9.65
CA PRO A 38 -17.71 -3.41 8.89
C PRO A 38 -17.91 -4.56 7.91
N GLU A 39 -19.16 -4.85 7.59
CA GLU A 39 -19.53 -5.88 6.61
C GLU A 39 -19.04 -5.53 5.20
N SER A 40 -18.86 -6.55 4.36
CA SER A 40 -18.29 -6.38 3.01
C SER A 40 -19.15 -5.50 2.09
N ASP A 41 -20.45 -5.45 2.32
CA ASP A 41 -21.44 -4.66 1.58
C ASP A 41 -21.83 -3.35 2.28
N ALA A 42 -21.16 -3.04 3.40
CA ALA A 42 -21.40 -1.79 4.12
C ALA A 42 -21.12 -0.59 3.21
N PRO A 43 -22.04 0.41 3.13
CA PRO A 43 -21.83 1.61 2.35
C PRO A 43 -20.57 2.34 2.80
N ARG A 44 -19.62 2.58 1.88
CA ARG A 44 -18.34 3.25 2.16
C ARG A 44 -18.07 4.34 1.14
N TYR A 45 -17.37 5.38 1.57
CA TYR A 45 -16.97 6.49 0.68
C TYR A 45 -15.88 6.08 -0.30
N ASP A 46 -14.96 5.21 0.13
CA ASP A 46 -13.93 4.62 -0.73
C ASP A 46 -14.34 3.20 -1.09
N ASN A 47 -13.75 2.68 -2.17
CA ASN A 47 -13.92 1.29 -2.49
C ASN A 47 -13.40 0.42 -1.35
N TYR A 48 -14.26 -0.36 -0.73
CA TYR A 48 -13.95 -1.26 0.36
C TYR A 48 -13.33 -2.56 -0.18
N GLY A 49 -12.10 -2.42 -0.70
CA GLY A 49 -11.44 -3.44 -1.51
C GLY A 49 -10.90 -4.65 -0.75
N LEU A 50 -10.92 -4.67 0.57
CA LEU A 50 -10.36 -5.79 1.34
C LEU A 50 -11.04 -7.12 1.01
N PHE A 51 -12.37 -7.16 1.09
CA PHE A 51 -13.14 -8.37 0.81
C PHE A 51 -13.18 -8.75 -0.68
N ASP A 52 -12.94 -7.78 -1.57
CA ASP A 52 -12.84 -8.05 -3.01
C ASP A 52 -11.52 -8.72 -3.35
N CYS A 53 -10.45 -8.31 -2.69
CA CYS A 53 -9.07 -8.68 -3.00
C CYS A 53 -8.61 -9.95 -2.30
N PHE A 54 -8.99 -10.14 -1.01
CA PHE A 54 -8.41 -11.14 -0.13
C PHE A 54 -9.42 -12.13 0.46
N GLU A 55 -8.91 -13.26 0.94
CA GLU A 55 -9.69 -14.29 1.63
C GLU A 55 -10.07 -13.89 3.07
N LEU A 56 -9.29 -13.03 3.72
CA LEU A 56 -9.46 -12.54 5.10
C LEU A 56 -9.82 -13.63 6.11
N SER A 57 -9.10 -14.74 6.08
CA SER A 57 -9.43 -15.97 6.83
C SER A 57 -9.47 -15.80 8.37
N GLY A 58 -8.83 -14.75 8.88
CA GLY A 58 -8.85 -14.39 10.31
C GLY A 58 -10.04 -13.52 10.73
N CYS A 59 -10.76 -12.93 9.77
CA CYS A 59 -11.95 -12.11 10.05
C CYS A 59 -13.15 -13.01 10.34
N LYS A 60 -13.49 -13.16 11.62
CA LYS A 60 -14.59 -14.03 12.08
C LYS A 60 -15.87 -13.29 12.38
N GLN A 61 -15.80 -12.00 12.57
CA GLN A 61 -16.93 -11.17 12.96
C GLN A 61 -16.94 -9.87 12.16
N THR A 62 -18.08 -9.56 11.57
CA THR A 62 -18.33 -8.28 10.88
C THR A 62 -19.49 -7.54 11.53
N GLY A 63 -19.52 -6.23 11.38
CA GLY A 63 -20.54 -5.33 11.93
C GLY A 63 -19.92 -4.04 12.42
N GLU A 64 -20.78 -3.13 12.90
CA GLU A 64 -20.38 -1.86 13.52
C GLU A 64 -20.78 -1.85 14.98
N SER A 65 -19.95 -1.22 15.80
CA SER A 65 -20.20 -1.07 17.24
C SER A 65 -20.67 0.35 17.58
N ASN A 66 -21.28 0.48 18.74
CA ASN A 66 -21.57 1.78 19.38
C ASN A 66 -20.52 2.12 20.47
N PHE A 67 -19.32 1.56 20.36
CA PHE A 67 -18.27 1.77 21.36
C PHE A 67 -17.69 3.19 21.29
N PRO A 68 -17.20 3.73 22.42
CA PRO A 68 -16.42 4.96 22.43
C PRO A 68 -15.25 4.87 21.46
N THR A 69 -14.97 5.97 20.75
CA THR A 69 -13.93 6.01 19.72
C THR A 69 -12.64 6.62 20.28
N ILE A 70 -11.52 5.90 20.08
CA ILE A 70 -10.17 6.43 20.23
C ILE A 70 -9.63 6.73 18.83
N GLU A 71 -9.24 7.98 18.61
CA GLU A 71 -8.72 8.43 17.33
C GLU A 71 -7.20 8.67 17.41
N CYS A 72 -6.44 8.17 16.40
CA CYS A 72 -5.02 8.43 16.23
C CYS A 72 -4.73 8.82 14.77
N ARG A 73 -4.27 10.05 14.57
CA ARG A 73 -4.02 10.61 13.24
C ARG A 73 -2.54 10.83 12.93
N ASP A 74 -1.66 10.54 13.85
CA ASP A 74 -0.24 10.58 13.58
C ASP A 74 0.28 9.29 12.93
N THR A 75 1.56 9.22 12.67
CA THR A 75 2.24 8.13 11.97
C THR A 75 3.17 7.33 12.87
N LEU A 76 3.11 7.58 14.19
CA LEU A 76 3.95 6.94 15.18
C LEU A 76 3.35 5.64 15.71
N PHE A 77 4.21 4.81 16.24
CA PHE A 77 3.81 3.66 17.03
C PHE A 77 3.55 4.09 18.49
N HIS A 78 2.35 3.83 18.98
CA HIS A 78 1.91 4.10 20.33
C HIS A 78 1.79 2.81 21.14
N GLN A 79 2.84 2.49 21.91
CA GLN A 79 2.87 1.27 22.72
C GLN A 79 1.77 1.22 23.79
N GLU A 80 1.28 2.38 24.23
CA GLU A 80 0.18 2.51 25.17
C GLU A 80 -1.10 1.82 24.72
N PHE A 81 -1.39 1.76 23.43
CA PHE A 81 -2.56 1.02 22.92
C PHE A 81 -2.52 -0.46 23.32
N PHE A 82 -1.33 -1.06 23.35
CA PHE A 82 -1.20 -2.45 23.82
C PHE A 82 -1.31 -2.62 25.34
N LYS A 83 -1.03 -1.56 26.10
CA LYS A 83 -1.12 -1.57 27.58
C LYS A 83 -2.53 -1.26 28.06
N GLU A 84 -3.21 -0.37 27.36
CA GLU A 84 -4.53 0.16 27.69
C GLU A 84 -5.60 -0.46 26.81
N CYS A 85 -5.45 -1.71 26.44
CA CYS A 85 -6.36 -2.39 25.54
C CYS A 85 -7.79 -2.31 26.10
N GLY A 86 -8.53 -1.33 25.59
CA GLY A 86 -9.89 -1.05 26.06
C GLY A 86 -10.85 -2.15 25.68
N ASP A 87 -11.66 -2.58 26.64
CA ASP A 87 -12.86 -3.35 26.33
C ASP A 87 -13.89 -2.42 25.68
N ASN A 88 -14.56 -2.90 24.65
CA ASN A 88 -15.61 -2.16 23.94
C ASN A 88 -15.11 -0.79 23.41
N THR A 89 -13.99 -0.82 22.71
CA THR A 89 -13.37 0.35 22.10
C THR A 89 -13.46 0.28 20.58
N ASN A 90 -13.89 1.38 19.95
CA ASN A 90 -13.76 1.60 18.52
C ASN A 90 -12.50 2.40 18.24
N TYR A 91 -11.66 1.94 17.30
CA TYR A 91 -10.47 2.67 16.86
C TYR A 91 -10.74 3.38 15.53
N SER A 92 -10.12 4.54 15.35
CA SER A 92 -10.16 5.35 14.12
C SER A 92 -8.79 5.96 13.87
N GLY A 93 -8.33 5.95 12.62
CA GLY A 93 -7.03 6.54 12.28
C GLY A 93 -6.31 5.84 11.14
N ILE A 94 -4.99 6.10 11.02
CA ILE A 94 -4.19 5.67 9.86
C ILE A 94 -3.31 4.47 10.19
N TYR A 95 -2.64 4.46 11.33
CA TYR A 95 -1.82 3.36 11.90
C TYR A 95 -0.76 2.78 10.94
N GLN A 96 -0.07 3.64 10.17
CA GLN A 96 0.84 3.25 9.09
C GLN A 96 2.22 2.79 9.58
N THR A 97 2.27 1.78 10.44
CA THR A 97 3.51 1.13 10.88
C THR A 97 3.30 -0.35 11.13
N GLU A 98 4.30 -1.17 10.78
CA GLU A 98 4.24 -2.62 11.03
C GLU A 98 4.30 -2.99 12.52
N LYS A 99 4.79 -2.08 13.38
CA LYS A 99 4.95 -2.32 14.83
C LYS A 99 3.66 -2.73 15.53
N TYR A 100 2.50 -2.38 14.96
CA TYR A 100 1.21 -2.81 15.49
C TYR A 100 0.89 -4.29 15.23
N PHE A 101 1.53 -4.93 14.24
CA PHE A 101 1.23 -6.31 13.83
C PHE A 101 2.47 -7.18 13.58
N GLU A 102 3.67 -6.68 13.85
CA GLU A 102 4.94 -7.41 13.66
C GLU A 102 5.04 -8.70 14.50
N HIS A 103 4.22 -8.83 15.54
CA HIS A 103 4.14 -10.04 16.37
C HIS A 103 3.26 -11.14 15.79
N ILE A 104 2.49 -10.86 14.73
CA ILE A 104 1.62 -11.81 14.01
C ILE A 104 1.78 -11.74 12.49
N PRO A 105 3.00 -11.65 11.94
CA PRO A 105 3.21 -11.37 10.52
C PRO A 105 2.64 -12.46 9.61
N ASN A 106 2.70 -13.72 10.05
CA ASN A 106 2.19 -14.86 9.29
C ASN A 106 0.66 -14.89 9.24
N ASP A 107 0.00 -14.46 10.33
CA ASP A 107 -1.46 -14.36 10.37
C ASP A 107 -1.94 -13.26 9.41
N ILE A 108 -1.27 -12.10 9.39
CA ILE A 108 -1.58 -11.02 8.45
C ILE A 108 -1.37 -11.47 7.00
N ARG A 109 -0.25 -12.16 6.68
CA ARG A 109 -0.02 -12.69 5.33
C ARG A 109 -1.07 -13.72 4.92
N LYS A 110 -1.52 -14.55 5.86
CA LYS A 110 -2.59 -15.54 5.63
C LYS A 110 -3.91 -14.85 5.35
N ASP A 111 -4.26 -13.81 6.12
CA ASP A 111 -5.48 -13.04 5.90
C ASP A 111 -5.43 -12.33 4.54
N TYR A 112 -4.26 -11.83 4.13
CA TYR A 112 -4.04 -11.19 2.83
C TYR A 112 -3.67 -12.18 1.72
N THR A 113 -4.17 -13.41 1.79
CA THR A 113 -4.13 -14.34 0.67
C THR A 113 -5.05 -13.82 -0.44
N PHE A 114 -4.49 -13.52 -1.60
CA PHE A 114 -5.26 -13.03 -2.74
C PHE A 114 -6.25 -14.09 -3.23
N LYS A 115 -7.43 -13.64 -3.62
CA LYS A 115 -8.39 -14.51 -4.29
C LYS A 115 -7.80 -15.05 -5.60
N LYS A 116 -8.12 -16.30 -5.95
CA LYS A 116 -7.54 -17.00 -7.10
C LYS A 116 -7.71 -16.28 -8.41
N GLY A 117 -8.81 -15.51 -8.57
CA GLY A 117 -9.08 -14.70 -9.76
C GLY A 117 -7.99 -13.65 -10.04
N TYR A 118 -7.36 -13.11 -9.00
CA TYR A 118 -6.22 -12.19 -9.13
C TYR A 118 -4.89 -12.93 -9.09
N LEU A 119 -4.75 -13.90 -8.19
CA LEU A 119 -3.49 -14.60 -7.96
C LEU A 119 -3.01 -15.36 -9.19
N ASN A 120 -3.89 -16.13 -9.83
CA ASN A 120 -3.48 -17.02 -10.92
C ASN A 120 -2.93 -16.28 -12.13
N PRO A 121 -3.62 -15.27 -12.71
CA PRO A 121 -3.07 -14.51 -13.84
C PRO A 121 -1.79 -13.73 -13.49
N CYS A 122 -1.71 -13.15 -12.28
CA CYS A 122 -0.51 -12.47 -11.85
C CYS A 122 0.68 -13.44 -11.73
N LYS A 123 0.44 -14.64 -11.21
CA LYS A 123 1.46 -15.67 -11.11
C LYS A 123 1.92 -16.14 -12.49
N GLU A 124 1.00 -16.41 -13.42
CA GLU A 124 1.31 -16.79 -14.78
C GLU A 124 2.18 -15.71 -15.47
N PHE A 125 1.86 -14.44 -15.26
CA PHE A 125 2.66 -13.34 -15.78
C PHE A 125 4.09 -13.33 -15.20
N ILE A 126 4.25 -13.43 -13.89
CA ILE A 126 5.58 -13.49 -13.23
C ILE A 126 6.35 -14.74 -13.67
N ASP A 127 5.69 -15.90 -13.78
CA ASP A 127 6.32 -17.14 -14.24
C ASP A 127 6.81 -17.03 -15.70
N SER A 128 6.08 -16.30 -16.56
CA SER A 128 6.51 -16.03 -17.95
C SER A 128 7.79 -15.21 -18.06
N LEU A 129 8.12 -14.44 -17.02
CA LEU A 129 9.34 -13.63 -16.90
C LEU A 129 10.47 -14.37 -16.15
N GLY A 130 10.37 -15.68 -15.99
CA GLY A 130 11.35 -16.52 -15.32
C GLY A 130 11.14 -16.66 -13.82
N GLY A 131 9.97 -16.27 -13.32
CA GLY A 131 9.55 -16.46 -11.95
C GLY A 131 9.97 -15.34 -11.01
N ARG A 132 9.54 -15.47 -9.77
CA ARG A 132 9.70 -14.50 -8.69
C ARG A 132 11.13 -13.93 -8.58
N ASP A 133 12.11 -14.82 -8.52
CA ASP A 133 13.50 -14.44 -8.24
C ASP A 133 14.13 -13.59 -9.37
N ASN A 134 13.55 -13.62 -10.55
CA ASN A 134 13.98 -12.80 -11.68
C ASN A 134 13.22 -11.47 -11.80
N CYS A 135 12.24 -11.20 -10.95
CA CYS A 135 11.39 -10.03 -11.02
C CYS A 135 11.53 -9.13 -9.79
N ILE A 136 11.63 -7.83 -10.03
CA ILE A 136 11.43 -6.77 -9.04
C ILE A 136 10.29 -5.87 -9.49
N PHE A 137 9.65 -5.16 -8.59
CA PHE A 137 8.71 -4.12 -9.00
C PHE A 137 9.23 -2.71 -8.78
N LEU A 138 8.76 -1.80 -9.62
CA LEU A 138 8.99 -0.37 -9.51
C LEU A 138 7.64 0.35 -9.57
N HIS A 139 7.26 1.00 -8.47
CA HIS A 139 6.00 1.73 -8.37
C HIS A 139 6.21 3.22 -8.60
N VAL A 140 5.48 3.78 -9.57
CA VAL A 140 5.47 5.21 -9.90
C VAL A 140 4.11 5.80 -9.51
N ARG A 141 4.10 6.64 -8.48
CA ARG A 141 2.89 7.33 -8.02
C ARG A 141 2.90 8.77 -8.50
N ARG A 142 1.95 9.15 -9.36
CA ARG A 142 1.89 10.50 -9.92
C ARG A 142 0.57 11.24 -9.63
N GLY A 143 -0.49 10.52 -9.28
CA GLY A 143 -1.85 11.04 -9.23
C GLY A 143 -2.46 11.08 -10.64
N ASN A 144 -3.59 10.43 -10.80
CA ASN A 144 -4.32 10.46 -12.06
C ASN A 144 -5.25 11.66 -12.08
N PRO A 145 -5.05 12.65 -13.00
CA PRO A 145 -5.87 13.87 -13.07
C PRO A 145 -7.33 13.58 -13.48
N ASN A 146 -7.62 12.38 -13.97
CA ASN A 146 -8.96 11.97 -14.35
C ASN A 146 -9.74 11.33 -13.18
N VAL A 147 -9.07 11.06 -12.07
CA VAL A 147 -9.74 10.53 -10.86
C VAL A 147 -10.21 11.68 -10.01
N THR A 148 -11.52 11.79 -9.83
CA THR A 148 -12.12 12.73 -8.90
C THR A 148 -11.98 12.22 -7.46
N GLY A 149 -11.66 13.12 -6.53
CA GLY A 149 -11.66 12.83 -5.11
C GLY A 149 -13.07 12.60 -4.55
N ARG A 150 -13.14 12.25 -3.27
CA ARG A 150 -14.37 11.90 -2.53
C ARG A 150 -15.49 12.95 -2.62
N ARG A 151 -15.14 14.24 -2.77
CA ARG A 151 -16.08 15.37 -2.80
C ARG A 151 -16.28 15.94 -4.20
N GLY A 152 -15.90 15.18 -5.24
CA GLY A 152 -15.98 15.65 -6.63
C GLY A 152 -14.86 16.63 -7.02
N GLU A 153 -13.92 16.94 -6.11
CA GLU A 153 -12.76 17.73 -6.43
C GLU A 153 -11.79 16.96 -7.33
N LYS A 154 -11.27 17.62 -8.33
CA LYS A 154 -10.13 17.10 -9.08
C LYS A 154 -8.88 17.35 -8.24
N TRP A 155 -8.20 16.28 -7.85
CA TRP A 155 -6.90 16.40 -7.21
C TRP A 155 -5.94 17.08 -8.17
N SER A 156 -5.59 18.35 -7.89
CA SER A 156 -4.59 19.00 -8.70
C SER A 156 -3.22 18.34 -8.43
N TYR A 157 -2.46 18.13 -9.49
CA TYR A 157 -1.08 17.66 -9.43
C TYR A 157 -0.24 18.43 -8.39
N GLN A 158 -0.49 19.73 -8.23
CA GLN A 158 0.23 20.60 -7.30
C GLN A 158 -0.12 20.31 -5.83
N MET A 159 -1.39 20.04 -5.51
CA MET A 159 -1.79 19.66 -4.14
C MET A 159 -1.18 18.35 -3.70
N LEU A 160 -1.10 17.37 -4.60
CA LEU A 160 -0.51 16.07 -4.29
C LEU A 160 0.96 16.21 -3.91
N GLN A 161 1.73 17.08 -4.56
CA GLN A 161 3.16 17.25 -4.30
C GLN A 161 3.47 17.93 -2.96
N GLU A 162 2.59 18.81 -2.48
CA GLU A 162 2.77 19.42 -1.15
C GLU A 162 2.53 18.43 -0.01
N PHE A 163 1.61 17.49 -0.16
CA PHE A 163 1.32 16.43 0.81
C PHE A 163 2.19 15.19 0.59
N HIS A 164 2.30 14.74 -0.67
CA HIS A 164 3.02 13.56 -1.09
C HIS A 164 3.94 13.93 -2.27
N PRO A 165 5.24 14.16 -2.02
CA PRO A 165 6.16 14.57 -3.06
C PRO A 165 6.27 13.46 -4.10
N LEU A 166 6.28 13.84 -5.39
CA LEU A 166 6.51 12.88 -6.44
C LEU A 166 7.94 12.35 -6.37
N CYS A 167 8.09 11.05 -6.48
CA CYS A 167 9.41 10.46 -6.67
C CYS A 167 9.95 10.88 -8.05
N LYS A 168 11.14 11.46 -8.06
CA LYS A 168 11.80 11.98 -9.25
C LYS A 168 12.61 10.89 -9.97
N PRO A 169 12.93 11.05 -11.26
CA PRO A 169 13.77 10.10 -11.98
C PRO A 169 15.07 9.77 -11.26
N ASP A 170 15.73 10.75 -10.63
CA ASP A 170 16.98 10.55 -9.89
C ASP A 170 16.84 9.53 -8.74
N TYR A 171 15.71 9.53 -8.04
CA TYR A 171 15.41 8.54 -7.03
C TYR A 171 15.35 7.13 -7.64
N TYR A 172 14.55 6.97 -8.71
CA TYR A 172 14.38 5.68 -9.37
C TYR A 172 15.67 5.15 -10.00
N LEU A 173 16.45 6.02 -10.64
CA LEU A 173 17.76 5.66 -11.23
C LEU A 173 18.77 5.21 -10.18
N LYS A 174 18.80 5.87 -9.01
CA LYS A 174 19.63 5.42 -7.88
C LYS A 174 19.13 4.09 -7.32
N ALA A 175 17.83 3.94 -7.16
CA ALA A 175 17.22 2.72 -6.64
C ALA A 175 17.44 1.51 -7.57
N LEU A 176 17.34 1.70 -8.90
CA LEU A 176 17.60 0.65 -9.89
C LEU A 176 19.05 0.12 -9.82
N LYS A 177 20.03 0.95 -9.47
CA LYS A 177 21.44 0.52 -9.30
C LYS A 177 21.66 -0.45 -8.14
N GLU A 178 20.70 -0.52 -7.21
CA GLU A 178 20.72 -1.46 -6.09
C GLU A 178 20.37 -2.90 -6.51
N PHE A 179 19.88 -3.09 -7.73
CA PHE A 179 19.48 -4.37 -8.28
C PHE A 179 20.34 -4.72 -9.50
N SER A 180 20.53 -6.02 -9.73
CA SER A 180 21.23 -6.52 -10.92
C SER A 180 20.47 -6.13 -12.20
N GLU A 181 21.19 -5.84 -13.28
CA GLU A 181 20.63 -5.40 -14.56
C GLU A 181 19.87 -6.52 -15.30
N ASP A 182 20.11 -7.77 -14.94
CA ASP A 182 19.42 -8.95 -15.48
C ASP A 182 18.01 -9.16 -14.91
N LYS A 183 17.64 -8.40 -13.85
CA LYS A 183 16.28 -8.47 -13.29
C LYS A 183 15.24 -7.84 -14.21
N ASN A 184 14.12 -8.52 -14.38
CA ASN A 184 12.92 -7.94 -14.94
C ASN A 184 12.32 -6.92 -13.97
N VAL A 185 11.91 -5.78 -14.47
CA VAL A 185 11.32 -4.68 -13.69
C VAL A 185 9.86 -4.52 -14.06
N ILE A 186 8.97 -4.89 -13.15
CA ILE A 186 7.52 -4.70 -13.33
C ILE A 186 7.20 -3.26 -12.93
N VAL A 187 6.87 -2.44 -13.91
CA VAL A 187 6.52 -1.02 -13.70
C VAL A 187 5.02 -0.91 -13.47
N LEU A 188 4.64 -0.41 -12.29
CA LEU A 188 3.25 -0.20 -11.89
C LEU A 188 3.02 1.28 -11.61
N SER A 189 1.88 1.80 -12.04
CA SER A 189 1.58 3.23 -11.89
C SER A 189 0.11 3.55 -12.04
N ASP A 190 -0.37 4.55 -11.31
CA ASP A 190 -1.65 5.18 -11.57
C ASP A 190 -1.65 6.07 -12.83
N LEU A 191 -0.51 6.18 -13.52
CA LEU A 191 -0.36 6.91 -14.79
C LEU A 191 0.64 6.19 -15.72
N ILE A 192 0.34 4.94 -16.09
CA ILE A 192 1.24 4.05 -16.83
C ILE A 192 1.64 4.62 -18.20
N GLY A 193 0.74 5.34 -18.86
CA GLY A 193 1.03 5.99 -20.14
C GLY A 193 2.12 7.07 -20.05
N TRP A 194 2.29 7.69 -18.89
CA TRP A 194 3.41 8.57 -18.63
C TRP A 194 4.71 7.78 -18.47
N CYS A 195 4.66 6.66 -17.75
CA CYS A 195 5.85 5.80 -17.53
C CYS A 195 6.43 5.30 -18.86
N LYS A 196 5.58 4.87 -19.79
CA LYS A 196 6.00 4.39 -21.11
C LYS A 196 6.75 5.43 -21.96
N LYS A 197 6.59 6.71 -21.66
CA LYS A 197 7.25 7.83 -22.37
C LYS A 197 8.56 8.27 -21.75
N GLN A 198 8.97 7.64 -20.65
CA GLN A 198 10.19 8.03 -19.95
C GLN A 198 11.40 7.29 -20.52
N ASP A 199 12.43 8.04 -20.95
CA ASP A 199 13.66 7.46 -21.51
C ASP A 199 14.37 6.51 -20.55
N TRP A 200 14.27 6.76 -19.25
CA TRP A 200 14.91 5.95 -18.20
C TRP A 200 14.15 4.65 -17.88
N LEU A 201 12.98 4.42 -18.47
CA LEU A 201 12.17 3.20 -18.38
C LEU A 201 12.13 2.43 -19.72
N GLN A 202 13.12 2.62 -20.59
CA GLN A 202 13.20 1.92 -21.87
C GLN A 202 14.11 0.69 -21.79
N GLY A 203 13.84 -0.29 -22.63
CA GLY A 203 14.59 -1.54 -22.74
C GLY A 203 13.78 -2.78 -22.34
N ASP A 204 14.26 -3.95 -22.78
CA ASP A 204 13.52 -5.22 -22.72
C ASP A 204 13.23 -5.72 -21.29
N ARG A 205 13.97 -5.22 -20.30
CA ARG A 205 13.75 -5.59 -18.88
C ARG A 205 12.55 -4.90 -18.22
N PHE A 206 11.97 -3.85 -18.83
CA PHE A 206 10.87 -3.10 -18.26
C PHE A 206 9.53 -3.58 -18.80
N HIS A 207 8.68 -4.09 -17.91
CA HIS A 207 7.36 -4.62 -18.21
C HIS A 207 6.30 -3.76 -17.53
N PHE A 208 5.37 -3.23 -18.31
CA PHE A 208 4.35 -2.31 -17.80
C PHE A 208 3.06 -3.07 -17.48
N SER A 209 2.47 -2.77 -16.32
CA SER A 209 1.32 -3.52 -15.80
C SER A 209 -0.01 -3.36 -16.56
N ASP A 210 -0.08 -2.48 -17.54
CA ASP A 210 -1.30 -2.22 -18.31
C ASP A 210 -1.80 -3.43 -19.11
N SER A 211 -0.91 -4.35 -19.50
CA SER A 211 -1.28 -5.61 -20.14
C SER A 211 -2.07 -6.55 -19.22
N SER A 212 -1.95 -6.40 -17.92
CA SER A 212 -2.70 -7.19 -16.94
C SER A 212 -4.14 -6.70 -16.76
N TYR A 213 -4.46 -5.45 -17.13
CA TYR A 213 -5.82 -4.91 -17.04
C TYR A 213 -6.75 -5.41 -18.14
N GLU A 214 -6.24 -5.68 -19.34
CA GLU A 214 -7.01 -6.29 -20.42
C GLU A 214 -7.53 -7.68 -20.04
N THR A 215 -6.83 -8.37 -19.15
CA THR A 215 -7.20 -9.70 -18.67
C THR A 215 -8.36 -9.66 -17.66
N PHE A 216 -8.59 -8.53 -16.99
CA PHE A 216 -9.61 -8.36 -15.94
C PHE A 216 -10.85 -7.57 -16.38
N GLY A 217 -10.93 -7.13 -17.60
CA GLY A 217 -12.26 -6.93 -18.24
C GLY A 217 -12.82 -5.55 -18.32
N ASP A 218 -12.35 -4.49 -17.68
CA ASP A 218 -13.01 -3.19 -17.78
C ASP A 218 -12.15 -1.93 -17.76
N GLY A 219 -10.87 -2.04 -18.14
CA GLY A 219 -10.01 -0.87 -18.41
C GLY A 219 -9.75 0.06 -17.20
N ALA A 220 -10.30 -0.26 -16.04
CA ALA A 220 -10.02 0.44 -14.80
C ALA A 220 -8.78 -0.14 -14.14
N SER A 221 -7.85 0.71 -13.75
CA SER A 221 -6.72 0.37 -12.90
C SER A 221 -7.23 -0.28 -11.61
N VAL A 222 -7.23 -1.60 -11.55
CA VAL A 222 -7.67 -2.34 -10.37
C VAL A 222 -6.47 -2.46 -9.44
N PRO A 223 -6.41 -1.72 -8.31
CA PRO A 223 -5.27 -1.73 -7.41
C PRO A 223 -4.95 -3.12 -6.85
N TYR A 224 -5.88 -4.07 -6.97
CA TYR A 224 -5.72 -5.45 -6.55
C TYR A 224 -4.71 -6.22 -7.38
N VAL A 225 -4.72 -5.99 -8.71
CA VAL A 225 -3.76 -6.60 -9.64
C VAL A 225 -2.38 -6.06 -9.39
N ASP A 226 -2.23 -4.74 -9.28
CA ASP A 226 -0.96 -4.10 -8.99
C ASP A 226 -0.38 -4.63 -7.68
N LEU A 227 -1.19 -4.68 -6.62
CA LEU A 227 -0.75 -5.19 -5.31
C LEU A 227 -0.35 -6.67 -5.37
N CYS A 228 -1.10 -7.48 -6.13
CA CYS A 228 -0.79 -8.89 -6.33
C CYS A 228 0.54 -9.07 -7.06
N LEU A 229 0.76 -8.37 -8.17
CA LEU A 229 2.04 -8.39 -8.90
C LEU A 229 3.21 -7.95 -8.01
N MET A 230 3.05 -6.86 -7.24
CA MET A 230 4.05 -6.38 -6.29
C MET A 230 4.45 -7.48 -5.28
N SER A 231 3.47 -8.19 -4.73
CA SER A 231 3.70 -9.24 -3.72
C SER A 231 4.41 -10.47 -4.27
N LEU A 232 4.33 -10.71 -5.57
CA LEU A 232 4.94 -11.86 -6.26
C LEU A 232 6.39 -11.61 -6.71
N CYS A 233 6.90 -10.41 -6.58
CA CYS A 233 8.29 -10.06 -6.91
C CYS A 233 9.27 -10.40 -5.76
N SER A 234 10.58 -10.42 -6.06
CA SER A 234 11.65 -10.67 -5.08
C SER A 234 12.35 -9.42 -4.58
N GLY A 235 11.95 -8.24 -5.06
CA GLY A 235 12.49 -6.96 -4.64
C GLY A 235 11.59 -5.80 -5.04
N ALA A 236 11.81 -4.62 -4.46
CA ALA A 236 10.90 -3.51 -4.57
C ALA A 236 11.58 -2.14 -4.65
N ILE A 237 11.11 -1.30 -5.55
CA ILE A 237 11.36 0.15 -5.55
C ILE A 237 10.00 0.81 -5.36
N ILE A 238 9.72 1.26 -4.13
CA ILE A 238 8.41 1.82 -3.79
C ILE A 238 8.37 3.33 -4.00
N ALA A 239 7.18 3.86 -4.23
CA ALA A 239 6.89 5.28 -4.07
C ALA A 239 6.42 5.55 -2.63
N ASN A 240 6.21 6.81 -2.26
CA ASN A 240 5.56 7.24 -1.03
C ASN A 240 4.03 6.93 -1.09
N SER A 241 3.72 5.66 -1.11
CA SER A 241 2.37 5.12 -1.28
C SER A 241 2.17 3.90 -0.38
N SER A 242 1.12 3.93 0.44
CA SER A 242 0.73 2.80 1.28
C SER A 242 0.46 1.52 0.48
N LEU A 243 0.03 1.63 -0.78
CA LEU A 243 -0.16 0.46 -1.65
C LEU A 243 1.16 -0.26 -1.94
N SER A 244 2.18 0.47 -2.40
CA SER A 244 3.48 -0.14 -2.69
C SER A 244 4.26 -0.53 -1.44
N TRP A 245 4.02 0.13 -0.31
CA TRP A 245 4.51 -0.31 0.99
C TRP A 245 4.02 -1.74 1.30
N TRP A 246 2.71 -1.97 1.16
CA TRP A 246 2.13 -3.29 1.35
C TRP A 246 2.58 -4.30 0.31
N GLY A 247 2.73 -3.89 -0.95
CA GLY A 247 3.28 -4.75 -2.01
C GLY A 247 4.66 -5.28 -1.65
N ALA A 248 5.52 -4.43 -1.08
CA ALA A 248 6.84 -4.83 -0.60
C ALA A 248 6.77 -5.70 0.67
N TRP A 249 5.93 -5.35 1.64
CA TRP A 249 5.80 -6.09 2.89
C TRP A 249 5.28 -7.53 2.67
N LEU A 250 4.40 -7.71 1.70
CA LEU A 250 3.83 -9.02 1.35
C LEU A 250 4.82 -9.97 0.65
N GLN A 251 5.99 -9.50 0.24
CA GLN A 251 7.04 -10.31 -0.43
C GLN A 251 7.74 -11.34 0.47
N ASN A 252 7.38 -11.49 1.75
CA ASN A 252 8.02 -12.42 2.69
C ASN A 252 9.47 -12.09 3.10
N ASP A 253 9.79 -10.82 3.31
CA ASP A 253 11.03 -10.31 3.95
C ASP A 253 12.39 -10.75 3.37
N THR A 254 12.42 -11.43 2.23
CA THR A 254 13.66 -11.95 1.63
C THR A 254 14.26 -11.02 0.57
N GLY A 255 13.51 -10.00 0.15
CA GLY A 255 13.88 -9.09 -0.92
C GLY A 255 14.42 -7.75 -0.44
N LYS A 256 15.29 -7.17 -1.25
CA LYS A 256 15.74 -5.77 -1.05
C LYS A 256 14.57 -4.83 -1.38
N VAL A 257 14.27 -3.91 -0.47
CA VAL A 257 13.25 -2.88 -0.65
C VAL A 257 13.89 -1.51 -0.57
N ILE A 258 13.61 -0.67 -1.56
CA ILE A 258 14.06 0.72 -1.62
C ILE A 258 12.87 1.64 -1.42
N ALA A 259 12.94 2.52 -0.43
CA ALA A 259 11.91 3.48 -0.08
C ALA A 259 12.40 4.93 -0.25
N PRO A 260 11.52 5.87 -0.66
CA PRO A 260 11.88 7.27 -0.76
C PRO A 260 11.93 7.95 0.62
N GLU A 261 12.85 8.89 0.78
CA GLU A 261 12.95 9.77 1.95
C GLU A 261 13.13 11.22 1.49
N PRO A 262 12.31 12.18 1.94
CA PRO A 262 11.21 12.06 2.90
C PRO A 262 9.96 11.38 2.29
N TRP A 263 9.12 10.84 3.20
CA TRP A 263 7.83 10.23 2.81
C TRP A 263 6.76 11.26 2.50
N PHE A 264 6.70 12.34 3.28
CA PHE A 264 5.74 13.43 3.13
C PHE A 264 6.38 14.69 2.58
N GLY A 265 5.57 15.53 1.93
CA GLY A 265 5.94 16.86 1.46
C GLY A 265 5.80 17.93 2.55
N SER A 266 5.99 19.19 2.14
CA SER A 266 6.04 20.36 3.04
C SER A 266 4.78 20.54 3.89
N ALA A 267 3.60 20.25 3.35
CA ALA A 267 2.34 20.37 4.07
C ALA A 267 2.20 19.38 5.23
N ASN A 268 2.88 18.23 5.15
CA ASN A 268 2.89 17.18 6.18
C ASN A 268 4.27 17.02 6.84
N ALA A 269 5.17 18.00 6.72
CA ALA A 269 6.52 17.93 7.29
C ALA A 269 6.54 17.88 8.84
N HIS A 270 5.41 18.20 9.48
CA HIS A 270 5.23 18.08 10.93
C HIS A 270 5.01 16.64 11.41
N LEU A 271 4.69 15.71 10.51
CA LEU A 271 4.48 14.31 10.84
C LEU A 271 5.83 13.57 10.96
N ASP A 272 6.10 12.98 12.10
CA ASP A 272 7.26 12.12 12.31
C ASP A 272 7.03 10.76 11.64
N THR A 273 7.87 10.40 10.69
CA THR A 273 7.74 9.19 9.88
C THR A 273 8.70 8.07 10.27
N LYS A 274 9.38 8.20 11.42
CA LYS A 274 10.42 7.25 11.86
C LYS A 274 9.94 5.80 11.96
N ASP A 275 8.65 5.59 12.26
CA ASP A 275 8.06 4.25 12.44
C ASP A 275 7.40 3.71 11.17
N MET A 276 7.27 4.53 10.11
CA MET A 276 6.56 4.12 8.89
C MET A 276 7.35 3.18 8.00
N ILE A 277 8.65 3.42 7.86
CA ILE A 277 9.52 2.63 7.01
C ILE A 277 10.31 1.65 7.87
N PRO A 278 10.12 0.34 7.69
CA PRO A 278 10.88 -0.67 8.41
C PRO A 278 12.38 -0.46 8.32
N ASP A 279 13.11 -0.64 9.44
CA ASP A 279 14.56 -0.39 9.50
C ASP A 279 15.37 -1.28 8.53
N ARG A 280 14.83 -2.42 8.14
CA ARG A 280 15.42 -3.33 7.14
C ARG A 280 15.34 -2.83 5.70
N TRP A 281 14.56 -1.76 5.41
CA TRP A 281 14.43 -1.18 4.08
C TRP A 281 15.46 -0.08 3.86
N ILE A 282 15.99 0.00 2.65
CA ILE A 282 16.97 1.03 2.26
C ILE A 282 16.23 2.31 1.90
N LYS A 283 16.58 3.40 2.57
CA LYS A 283 16.04 4.73 2.29
C LYS A 283 16.93 5.47 1.31
N ILE A 284 16.36 5.98 0.22
CA ILE A 284 17.07 6.83 -0.74
C ILE A 284 16.41 8.21 -0.76
N TYR A 285 17.24 9.24 -0.68
CA TYR A 285 16.76 10.63 -0.74
C TYR A 285 16.05 10.91 -2.06
N ASN A 286 14.82 11.41 -1.95
CA ASN A 286 14.01 11.96 -3.03
C ASN A 286 13.78 13.44 -2.75
N ASP A 287 14.25 14.33 -3.63
CA ASP A 287 14.05 15.78 -3.45
C ASP A 287 12.54 16.10 -3.41
N PRO A 288 12.01 16.59 -2.26
CA PRO A 288 10.57 16.82 -2.09
C PRO A 288 10.04 18.07 -2.81
N LYS A 289 10.92 18.87 -3.44
CA LYS A 289 10.49 20.07 -4.14
C LYS A 289 9.51 19.71 -5.25
N PRO A 290 8.39 20.44 -5.37
CA PRO A 290 7.43 20.24 -6.45
C PRO A 290 8.08 20.29 -7.84
N ILE A 291 7.65 19.40 -8.72
CA ILE A 291 8.00 19.46 -10.14
C ILE A 291 7.06 20.48 -10.77
N PRO A 292 7.56 21.49 -11.51
CA PRO A 292 6.70 22.44 -12.20
C PRO A 292 5.74 21.72 -13.16
N PRO A 293 4.53 22.24 -13.36
CA PRO A 293 3.65 21.69 -14.39
C PRO A 293 4.35 21.76 -15.74
N VAL A 294 4.27 20.65 -16.49
CA VAL A 294 4.75 20.65 -17.88
C VAL A 294 3.80 21.55 -18.66
N SER A 295 4.33 22.63 -19.19
CA SER A 295 3.63 23.58 -20.05
C SER A 295 3.16 22.94 -21.37
#